data_4c70690b08a46bac45342b257d045845
#
_entry.id   4c70690b08a46bac45342b257d045845
#
_cell.length_a   1.000
_cell.length_b   1.000
_cell.length_c   1.000
_cell.angle_alpha   90.00
_cell.angle_beta   90.00
_cell.angle_gamma   90.00
#
_symmetry.space_group_name_H-M   'P 1'
#
loop_
_entity.id
_entity.type
_entity.pdbx_description
1 polymer ?
#
loop_
_entity_poly.entity_id
_entity_poly.type
_entity_poly.pdbx_seq_one_letter_code
_entity_poly.pdbx_strand_id
1 'polypeptide(L)'
;DYTCVEGTHTYTFKAVDAAGNETVTDAMTVKLDTIKPEMGEAAFNEGYKNLWNWLIRKDSLEITIPVEEAGSGIESVDYELIPEDGSTTAGQASVKKVSGETSAGYTAVIYINPDFKGKIKITARDYAGNVSDTKMIGTDGSGIHGIIVEDHAPEITFSVNGSESPAEEYEKAPTVVVTVKDDKENVISAGLASVAYQIGNSAECVLQEDFTTGIRTEVKFSIPEEKLPEAGADITVKAVDNAGNRAEKKITVRIHIHRAVLVKAVEPTCLAEGNKAYYICDCGRWYADSSCTTEITLKDVVLPAKGHTEAIDPAKEATCMQTGLTQGSHCSDCGLVIKAQTVTPALGHDYSGAYVYDADGHW
;
A
#
# COMPACT_ATOMS: atom_id res chain seq x y z
N ASP A 1 -7.67 31.14 -63.43
CA ASP A 1 -7.53 30.36 -62.19
C ASP A 1 -6.08 30.43 -61.72
N TYR A 2 -5.85 31.08 -60.58
CA TYR A 2 -4.54 31.05 -59.94
C TYR A 2 -4.54 29.88 -58.94
N THR A 3 -3.75 28.87 -59.21
CA THR A 3 -3.40 27.87 -58.23
C THR A 3 -2.37 28.46 -57.27
N CYS A 4 -2.78 28.73 -56.07
CA CYS A 4 -1.83 29.07 -55.00
C CYS A 4 -0.97 27.86 -54.69
N VAL A 5 0.34 28.00 -54.70
CA VAL A 5 1.29 27.00 -54.22
C VAL A 5 1.68 27.30 -52.77
N GLU A 6 2.20 26.28 -52.10
CA GLU A 6 2.73 26.37 -50.74
C GLU A 6 3.68 27.54 -50.56
N GLY A 7 3.58 28.26 -49.46
CA GLY A 7 4.50 29.33 -49.06
C GLY A 7 3.87 30.73 -48.94
N THR A 8 4.72 31.75 -48.99
CA THR A 8 4.33 33.14 -48.82
C THR A 8 4.20 33.83 -50.19
N HIS A 9 3.03 34.37 -50.47
CA HIS A 9 2.72 35.05 -51.70
C HIS A 9 2.31 36.48 -51.46
N THR A 10 2.79 37.39 -52.32
CA THR A 10 2.43 38.79 -52.25
C THR A 10 1.65 39.16 -53.50
N TYR A 11 0.46 39.69 -53.35
CA TYR A 11 -0.44 40.10 -54.42
C TYR A 11 -0.66 41.59 -54.38
N THR A 12 -0.69 42.17 -55.55
CA THR A 12 -1.18 43.53 -55.82
C THR A 12 -2.27 43.44 -56.86
N PHE A 13 -3.35 44.17 -56.74
CA PHE A 13 -4.39 44.26 -57.73
C PHE A 13 -4.28 45.56 -58.46
N LYS A 14 -4.30 45.49 -59.80
CA LYS A 14 -4.28 46.65 -60.66
C LYS A 14 -5.61 46.72 -61.39
N ALA A 15 -6.29 47.84 -61.28
CA ALA A 15 -7.45 48.19 -62.07
C ALA A 15 -7.08 49.27 -63.07
N VAL A 16 -7.53 49.11 -64.32
CA VAL A 16 -7.32 50.04 -65.41
C VAL A 16 -8.69 50.40 -65.99
N ASP A 17 -9.02 51.68 -66.09
CA ASP A 17 -10.26 52.12 -66.74
C ASP A 17 -10.13 52.19 -68.26
N ALA A 18 -11.23 52.42 -68.98
CA ALA A 18 -11.22 52.54 -70.44
C ALA A 18 -10.45 53.71 -71.01
N ALA A 19 -10.13 54.70 -70.20
CA ALA A 19 -9.31 55.83 -70.49
C ALA A 19 -7.81 55.60 -70.22
N GLY A 20 -7.43 54.44 -69.63
CA GLY A 20 -6.05 54.11 -69.33
C GLY A 20 -5.59 54.54 -67.91
N ASN A 21 -6.47 55.06 -67.06
CA ASN A 21 -6.08 55.42 -65.70
C ASN A 21 -5.91 54.13 -64.89
N GLU A 22 -4.86 54.09 -64.10
CA GLU A 22 -4.50 52.87 -63.32
C GLU A 22 -4.61 53.20 -61.82
N THR A 23 -5.14 52.19 -61.08
CA THR A 23 -5.11 52.18 -59.65
C THR A 23 -4.53 50.82 -59.24
N VAL A 24 -3.54 50.84 -58.35
CA VAL A 24 -2.90 49.68 -57.78
C VAL A 24 -3.16 49.63 -56.28
N THR A 25 -3.57 48.49 -55.75
CA THR A 25 -3.74 48.32 -54.29
C THR A 25 -2.37 48.23 -53.61
N ASP A 26 -2.37 48.46 -52.29
CA ASP A 26 -1.24 48.03 -51.46
C ASP A 26 -0.98 46.54 -51.61
N ALA A 27 0.26 46.15 -51.38
CA ALA A 27 0.68 44.74 -51.40
C ALA A 27 0.04 44.00 -50.25
N MET A 28 -0.70 42.91 -50.59
CA MET A 28 -1.28 42.00 -49.63
C MET A 28 -0.45 40.73 -49.61
N THR A 29 0.03 40.33 -48.43
CA THR A 29 0.77 39.09 -48.23
C THR A 29 -0.15 38.00 -47.71
N VAL A 30 -0.19 36.87 -48.40
CA VAL A 30 -0.94 35.65 -48.02
C VAL A 30 0.07 34.52 -47.80
N LYS A 31 -0.02 33.88 -46.69
CA LYS A 31 0.68 32.62 -46.40
C LYS A 31 -0.26 31.47 -46.66
N LEU A 32 0.14 30.56 -47.51
CA LEU A 32 -0.54 29.29 -47.73
C LEU A 32 0.29 28.14 -47.10
N ASP A 33 -0.34 27.38 -46.27
CA ASP A 33 0.24 26.22 -45.62
C ASP A 33 -0.78 25.07 -45.70
N THR A 34 -0.44 24.01 -46.44
CA THR A 34 -1.27 22.82 -46.63
C THR A 34 -0.58 21.55 -46.13
N ILE A 35 0.60 21.71 -45.54
CA ILE A 35 1.40 20.63 -45.03
C ILE A 35 1.00 20.38 -43.59
N LYS A 36 0.61 19.12 -43.30
CA LYS A 36 0.25 18.72 -41.94
C LYS A 36 1.51 18.53 -41.08
N PRO A 37 1.43 18.76 -39.76
CA PRO A 37 2.50 18.47 -38.83
C PRO A 37 2.84 16.96 -38.83
N GLU A 38 4.10 16.62 -38.64
CA GLU A 38 4.58 15.25 -38.49
C GLU A 38 5.05 14.99 -37.06
N MET A 39 4.53 13.92 -36.43
CA MET A 39 4.92 13.49 -35.08
C MET A 39 5.98 12.40 -35.14
N GLY A 40 7.13 12.63 -34.54
CA GLY A 40 8.20 11.64 -34.36
C GLY A 40 7.90 10.58 -33.31
N GLU A 41 8.88 9.75 -32.99
CA GLU A 41 8.72 8.71 -31.99
C GLU A 41 8.61 9.26 -30.57
N ALA A 42 7.70 8.68 -29.77
CA ALA A 42 7.52 9.07 -28.38
C ALA A 42 8.67 8.55 -27.52
N ALA A 43 9.20 9.42 -26.69
CA ALA A 43 10.14 9.07 -25.62
C ALA A 43 9.48 9.21 -24.25
N PHE A 44 9.94 8.42 -23.30
CA PHE A 44 9.39 8.34 -21.95
C PHE A 44 10.48 8.68 -20.94
N ASN A 45 10.11 9.36 -19.84
CA ASN A 45 11.06 9.64 -18.77
C ASN A 45 11.52 8.32 -18.09
N GLU A 46 12.74 8.33 -17.53
CA GLU A 46 13.34 7.15 -16.91
C GLU A 46 12.51 6.60 -15.74
N GLY A 47 12.71 5.33 -15.41
CA GLY A 47 12.11 4.67 -14.26
C GLY A 47 10.80 3.93 -14.54
N TYR A 48 10.37 3.83 -15.80
CA TYR A 48 9.31 2.89 -16.19
C TYR A 48 9.85 1.47 -16.35
N LYS A 49 8.96 0.49 -16.23
CA LYS A 49 9.21 -0.91 -16.59
C LYS A 49 8.35 -1.29 -17.79
N ASN A 50 8.89 -2.07 -18.70
CA ASN A 50 8.12 -2.70 -19.76
C ASN A 50 7.93 -4.18 -19.38
N LEU A 51 6.74 -4.53 -18.92
CA LEU A 51 6.37 -5.90 -18.55
C LEU A 51 5.11 -6.28 -19.34
N TRP A 52 5.15 -7.42 -20.02
CA TRP A 52 4.05 -7.94 -20.85
C TRP A 52 3.53 -6.92 -21.88
N ASN A 53 4.44 -6.09 -22.40
CA ASN A 53 4.14 -4.95 -23.29
C ASN A 53 3.33 -3.82 -22.62
N TRP A 54 3.22 -3.78 -21.29
CA TRP A 54 2.74 -2.63 -20.55
C TRP A 54 3.89 -1.73 -20.12
N LEU A 55 3.74 -0.43 -20.34
CA LEU A 55 4.56 0.59 -19.73
C LEU A 55 4.03 0.82 -18.32
N ILE A 56 4.78 0.40 -17.31
CA ILE A 56 4.37 0.48 -15.91
C ILE A 56 5.27 1.47 -15.17
N ARG A 57 4.66 2.41 -14.46
CA ARG A 57 5.37 3.43 -13.69
C ARG A 57 4.63 3.78 -12.40
N LYS A 58 5.40 4.07 -11.36
CA LYS A 58 4.88 4.50 -10.06
C LYS A 58 4.45 5.97 -10.06
N ASP A 59 5.34 6.85 -10.52
CA ASP A 59 5.11 8.29 -10.54
C ASP A 59 4.55 8.73 -11.89
N SER A 60 4.21 10.00 -12.04
CA SER A 60 3.73 10.54 -13.30
C SER A 60 4.64 10.18 -14.48
N LEU A 61 4.04 9.67 -15.53
CA LEU A 61 4.73 9.36 -16.79
C LEU A 61 4.80 10.62 -17.63
N GLU A 62 6.01 11.06 -17.97
CA GLU A 62 6.24 12.10 -18.95
C GLU A 62 6.46 11.46 -20.31
N ILE A 63 5.68 11.90 -21.29
CA ILE A 63 5.78 11.50 -22.71
C ILE A 63 6.26 12.71 -23.49
N THR A 64 7.38 12.59 -24.15
CA THR A 64 7.96 13.61 -25.00
C THR A 64 7.85 13.19 -26.46
N ILE A 65 7.28 14.06 -27.31
CA ILE A 65 7.06 13.78 -28.73
C ILE A 65 7.68 14.91 -29.55
N PRO A 66 8.64 14.62 -30.43
CA PRO A 66 9.10 15.56 -31.43
C PRO A 66 7.98 15.82 -32.44
N VAL A 67 7.77 17.09 -32.82
CA VAL A 67 6.81 17.47 -33.85
C VAL A 67 7.52 18.36 -34.83
N GLU A 68 7.49 18.02 -36.10
CA GLU A 68 8.06 18.84 -37.20
C GLU A 68 6.94 19.57 -37.89
N GLU A 69 7.15 20.90 -38.08
CA GLU A 69 6.23 21.81 -38.74
C GLU A 69 6.99 22.97 -39.33
N ALA A 70 7.02 23.09 -40.66
CA ALA A 70 7.84 24.05 -41.37
C ALA A 70 7.08 25.32 -41.85
N GLY A 71 5.75 25.26 -41.87
CA GLY A 71 4.89 26.30 -42.45
C GLY A 71 4.37 27.31 -41.45
N SER A 72 3.15 27.11 -40.99
CA SER A 72 2.44 28.04 -40.10
C SER A 72 2.84 27.97 -38.63
N GLY A 73 3.48 26.87 -38.23
CA GLY A 73 3.84 26.59 -36.84
C GLY A 73 2.73 25.81 -36.11
N ILE A 74 3.06 25.21 -34.97
CA ILE A 74 2.13 24.42 -34.17
C ILE A 74 1.19 25.32 -33.37
N GLU A 75 -0.12 25.12 -33.57
CA GLU A 75 -1.20 25.72 -32.78
C GLU A 75 -1.44 24.91 -31.48
N SER A 76 -1.61 23.59 -31.63
CA SER A 76 -1.83 22.70 -30.51
C SER A 76 -1.31 21.28 -30.78
N VAL A 77 -1.02 20.56 -29.66
CA VAL A 77 -0.93 19.10 -29.68
C VAL A 77 -1.95 18.61 -28.65
N ASP A 78 -2.99 18.00 -29.17
CA ASP A 78 -4.12 17.51 -28.37
C ASP A 78 -3.95 16.03 -28.10
N TYR A 79 -4.33 15.59 -26.89
CA TYR A 79 -4.34 14.17 -26.56
C TYR A 79 -5.65 13.76 -25.91
N GLU A 80 -5.94 12.48 -26.02
CA GLU A 80 -7.09 11.81 -25.41
C GLU A 80 -6.59 10.60 -24.65
N LEU A 81 -6.76 10.60 -23.34
CA LEU A 81 -6.55 9.45 -22.48
C LEU A 81 -7.75 8.51 -22.61
N ILE A 82 -7.49 7.25 -22.90
CA ILE A 82 -8.50 6.22 -23.14
C ILE A 82 -8.28 5.09 -22.13
N PRO A 83 -8.85 5.20 -20.90
CA PRO A 83 -8.80 4.15 -19.91
C PRO A 83 -9.49 2.86 -20.37
N GLU A 84 -9.16 1.73 -19.73
CA GLU A 84 -9.76 0.42 -20.04
C GLU A 84 -11.27 0.37 -19.77
N ASP A 85 -11.81 1.22 -18.91
CA ASP A 85 -13.24 1.33 -18.64
C ASP A 85 -14.03 2.03 -19.77
N GLY A 86 -13.33 2.53 -20.80
CA GLY A 86 -13.92 3.21 -21.95
C GLY A 86 -14.27 4.68 -21.71
N SER A 87 -14.01 5.23 -20.54
CA SER A 87 -14.05 6.67 -20.31
C SER A 87 -12.94 7.37 -21.12
N THR A 88 -13.14 8.63 -21.49
CA THR A 88 -12.12 9.38 -22.21
C THR A 88 -11.94 10.76 -21.58
N THR A 89 -10.68 11.20 -21.51
CA THR A 89 -10.34 12.54 -21.02
C THR A 89 -9.41 13.22 -22.01
N ALA A 90 -9.87 14.32 -22.58
CA ALA A 90 -9.09 15.15 -23.49
C ALA A 90 -8.20 16.14 -22.74
N GLY A 91 -7.04 16.42 -23.30
CA GLY A 91 -6.10 17.41 -22.80
C GLY A 91 -5.22 17.99 -23.89
N GLN A 92 -4.43 18.98 -23.53
CA GLN A 92 -3.46 19.63 -24.42
C GLN A 92 -2.04 19.46 -23.86
N ALA A 93 -1.11 19.06 -24.72
CA ALA A 93 0.29 18.96 -24.37
C ALA A 93 0.93 20.35 -24.21
N SER A 94 1.96 20.44 -23.39
CA SER A 94 2.84 21.58 -23.37
C SER A 94 3.76 21.54 -24.59
N VAL A 95 3.68 22.53 -25.49
CA VAL A 95 4.47 22.56 -26.71
C VAL A 95 5.57 23.64 -26.60
N LYS A 96 6.81 23.28 -26.91
CA LYS A 96 7.96 24.15 -26.93
C LYS A 96 8.65 24.05 -28.28
N LYS A 97 9.01 25.22 -28.86
CA LYS A 97 9.85 25.27 -30.06
C LYS A 97 11.29 24.94 -29.69
N VAL A 98 11.92 24.08 -30.46
CA VAL A 98 13.33 23.72 -30.26
C VAL A 98 14.19 24.89 -30.80
N SER A 99 15.01 25.49 -29.92
CA SER A 99 15.91 26.59 -30.30
C SER A 99 17.22 26.04 -30.84
N GLY A 100 17.63 26.51 -32.03
CA GLY A 100 18.97 26.23 -32.59
C GLY A 100 19.02 25.36 -33.83
N GLU A 101 17.88 24.80 -34.27
CA GLU A 101 17.81 24.09 -35.55
C GLU A 101 17.21 24.96 -36.68
N THR A 102 17.70 24.76 -37.92
CA THR A 102 17.19 25.43 -39.13
C THR A 102 15.83 24.93 -39.56
N SER A 103 15.39 23.76 -39.06
CA SER A 103 14.05 23.22 -39.26
C SER A 103 13.14 23.57 -38.07
N ALA A 104 11.87 23.79 -38.34
CA ALA A 104 10.87 24.18 -37.35
C ALA A 104 10.45 22.99 -36.48
N GLY A 105 11.38 22.50 -35.65
CA GLY A 105 11.14 21.45 -34.67
C GLY A 105 10.42 21.95 -33.42
N TYR A 106 9.47 21.20 -32.94
CA TYR A 106 8.77 21.42 -31.68
C TYR A 106 8.87 20.18 -30.82
N THR A 107 8.74 20.35 -29.53
CA THR A 107 8.62 19.25 -28.56
C THR A 107 7.31 19.38 -27.82
N ALA A 108 6.45 18.39 -27.93
CA ALA A 108 5.24 18.25 -27.12
C ALA A 108 5.52 17.38 -25.90
N VAL A 109 5.06 17.81 -24.71
CA VAL A 109 5.21 17.10 -23.46
C VAL A 109 3.84 16.86 -22.85
N ILE A 110 3.55 15.60 -22.55
CA ILE A 110 2.31 15.13 -21.94
C ILE A 110 2.66 14.46 -20.61
N TYR A 111 1.89 14.74 -19.57
CA TYR A 111 2.01 14.08 -18.28
C TYR A 111 0.78 13.21 -18.02
N ILE A 112 1.01 11.94 -17.69
CA ILE A 112 -0.01 11.02 -17.21
C ILE A 112 0.23 10.83 -15.72
N ASN A 113 -0.74 11.23 -14.92
CA ASN A 113 -0.68 11.08 -13.45
C ASN A 113 -1.04 9.66 -13.02
N PRO A 114 -0.72 9.24 -11.78
CA PRO A 114 -1.20 8.00 -11.20
C PRO A 114 -2.72 7.84 -11.31
N ASP A 115 -3.19 6.61 -11.16
CA ASP A 115 -4.56 6.14 -11.40
C ASP A 115 -4.96 6.11 -12.88
N PHE A 116 -4.00 5.78 -13.74
CA PHE A 116 -4.27 5.57 -15.16
C PHE A 116 -3.86 4.17 -15.62
N LYS A 117 -4.78 3.49 -16.30
CA LYS A 117 -4.54 2.26 -17.04
C LYS A 117 -5.29 2.31 -18.37
N GLY A 118 -4.56 2.35 -19.47
CA GLY A 118 -5.19 2.52 -20.77
C GLY A 118 -4.23 2.88 -21.89
N LYS A 119 -4.74 3.61 -22.83
CA LYS A 119 -4.08 4.03 -24.07
C LYS A 119 -4.15 5.54 -24.22
N ILE A 120 -3.29 6.11 -25.06
CA ILE A 120 -3.32 7.52 -25.38
C ILE A 120 -3.34 7.73 -26.89
N LYS A 121 -4.22 8.62 -27.34
CA LYS A 121 -4.35 9.10 -28.71
C LYS A 121 -3.87 10.54 -28.79
N ILE A 122 -3.07 10.88 -29.78
CA ILE A 122 -2.41 12.16 -29.90
C ILE A 122 -2.55 12.68 -31.34
N THR A 123 -2.85 13.99 -31.49
CA THR A 123 -2.91 14.68 -32.77
C THR A 123 -2.28 16.06 -32.62
N ALA A 124 -1.57 16.52 -33.64
CA ALA A 124 -1.03 17.87 -33.72
C ALA A 124 -1.82 18.69 -34.73
N ARG A 125 -2.02 19.98 -34.45
CA ARG A 125 -2.65 20.97 -35.34
C ARG A 125 -1.73 22.13 -35.52
N ASP A 126 -1.59 22.65 -36.75
CA ASP A 126 -0.89 23.88 -37.06
C ASP A 126 -1.84 25.10 -37.09
N TYR A 127 -1.28 26.29 -37.19
CA TYR A 127 -2.08 27.53 -37.26
C TYR A 127 -2.85 27.70 -38.57
N ALA A 128 -2.54 26.92 -39.63
CA ALA A 128 -3.31 26.90 -40.87
C ALA A 128 -4.53 25.97 -40.80
N GLY A 129 -4.61 25.13 -39.74
CA GLY A 129 -5.70 24.20 -39.50
C GLY A 129 -5.43 22.79 -40.01
N ASN A 130 -4.21 22.48 -40.54
CA ASN A 130 -3.87 21.12 -40.92
C ASN A 130 -3.66 20.28 -39.69
N VAL A 131 -4.09 18.99 -39.75
CA VAL A 131 -4.00 18.06 -38.64
C VAL A 131 -3.13 16.87 -39.02
N SER A 132 -2.22 16.50 -38.13
CA SER A 132 -1.34 15.34 -38.28
C SER A 132 -2.10 14.04 -38.41
N ASP A 133 -1.42 12.99 -38.81
CA ASP A 133 -1.90 11.62 -38.59
C ASP A 133 -2.00 11.37 -37.08
N THR A 134 -2.96 10.52 -36.69
CA THR A 134 -3.15 10.14 -35.29
C THR A 134 -2.00 9.24 -34.84
N LYS A 135 -1.33 9.59 -33.75
CA LYS A 135 -0.38 8.72 -33.07
C LYS A 135 -1.07 8.04 -31.86
N MET A 136 -0.98 6.74 -31.81
CA MET A 136 -1.49 5.95 -30.68
C MET A 136 -0.32 5.34 -29.90
N ILE A 137 -0.38 5.43 -28.57
CA ILE A 137 0.49 4.68 -27.67
C ILE A 137 -0.39 3.68 -26.92
N GLY A 138 -0.05 2.39 -26.99
CA GLY A 138 -0.87 1.33 -26.45
C GLY A 138 -1.81 0.69 -27.47
N THR A 139 -1.34 0.34 -28.65
CA THR A 139 -2.09 -0.41 -29.66
C THR A 139 -1.50 -1.80 -29.87
N ASP A 140 -2.33 -2.77 -30.30
CA ASP A 140 -1.94 -4.15 -30.59
C ASP A 140 -0.98 -4.28 -31.78
N GLY A 141 -0.14 -3.40 -32.06
CA GLY A 141 0.83 -3.45 -33.17
C GLY A 141 2.10 -2.64 -32.88
N SER A 142 2.09 -1.87 -31.82
CA SER A 142 3.20 -0.97 -31.47
C SER A 142 4.24 -1.56 -30.52
N GLY A 143 4.10 -2.83 -30.10
CA GLY A 143 4.93 -3.44 -29.06
C GLY A 143 4.60 -2.96 -27.63
N ILE A 144 3.73 -1.98 -27.48
CA ILE A 144 3.20 -1.48 -26.20
C ILE A 144 1.70 -1.73 -26.18
N HIS A 145 1.23 -2.59 -25.27
CA HIS A 145 -0.19 -2.89 -25.09
C HIS A 145 -0.95 -1.73 -24.48
N GLY A 146 -0.34 -1.07 -23.51
CA GLY A 146 -0.89 0.10 -22.82
C GLY A 146 0.05 0.68 -21.80
N ILE A 147 -0.46 1.63 -21.03
CA ILE A 147 0.24 2.38 -19.99
C ILE A 147 -0.47 2.10 -18.67
N ILE A 148 0.28 1.81 -17.62
CA ILE A 148 -0.17 1.75 -16.22
C ILE A 148 0.66 2.74 -15.43
N VAL A 149 0.00 3.73 -14.83
CA VAL A 149 0.61 4.65 -13.88
C VAL A 149 -0.18 4.55 -12.58
N GLU A 150 0.46 4.05 -11.51
CA GLU A 150 -0.19 3.86 -10.23
C GLU A 150 0.81 3.99 -9.08
N ASP A 151 0.38 4.57 -7.95
CA ASP A 151 1.23 4.86 -6.79
C ASP A 151 0.72 4.23 -5.48
N HIS A 152 -0.20 3.27 -5.60
CA HIS A 152 -0.80 2.59 -4.46
C HIS A 152 0.02 1.36 -4.07
N ALA A 153 0.32 1.26 -2.78
CA ALA A 153 1.01 0.08 -2.26
C ALA A 153 0.04 -1.10 -2.06
N PRO A 154 0.53 -2.35 -2.24
CA PRO A 154 -0.24 -3.55 -1.92
C PRO A 154 -0.79 -3.53 -0.49
N GLU A 155 -1.94 -4.15 -0.27
CA GLU A 155 -2.53 -4.33 1.04
C GLU A 155 -2.18 -5.70 1.61
N ILE A 156 -1.70 -5.73 2.86
CA ILE A 156 -1.37 -6.97 3.58
C ILE A 156 -2.37 -7.17 4.70
N THR A 157 -3.01 -8.33 4.75
CA THR A 157 -3.92 -8.72 5.82
C THR A 157 -3.49 -10.04 6.44
N PHE A 158 -3.73 -10.17 7.75
CA PHE A 158 -3.49 -11.38 8.51
C PHE A 158 -4.80 -11.94 9.04
N SER A 159 -4.92 -13.26 9.02
CA SER A 159 -5.97 -14.00 9.71
C SER A 159 -5.31 -15.06 10.57
N VAL A 160 -5.57 -15.03 11.88
CA VAL A 160 -5.01 -15.96 12.86
C VAL A 160 -6.15 -16.82 13.41
N ASN A 161 -6.08 -18.13 13.18
CA ASN A 161 -7.17 -19.08 13.47
C ASN A 161 -8.52 -18.64 12.86
N GLY A 162 -8.48 -18.02 11.67
CA GLY A 162 -9.66 -17.54 10.97
C GLY A 162 -10.18 -16.16 11.42
N SER A 163 -9.52 -15.50 12.37
CA SER A 163 -9.88 -14.16 12.85
C SER A 163 -8.88 -13.10 12.34
N GLU A 164 -9.37 -11.97 11.87
CA GLU A 164 -8.56 -10.79 11.53
C GLU A 164 -8.15 -9.98 12.79
N SER A 165 -8.80 -10.26 13.93
CA SER A 165 -8.43 -9.70 15.23
C SER A 165 -7.79 -10.80 16.08
N PRO A 166 -6.46 -10.93 16.08
CA PRO A 166 -5.75 -11.96 16.80
C PRO A 166 -5.94 -11.80 18.32
N ALA A 167 -5.93 -12.92 19.03
CA ALA A 167 -5.88 -12.92 20.48
C ALA A 167 -4.53 -12.37 20.98
N GLU A 168 -4.49 -11.90 22.21
CA GLU A 168 -3.24 -11.41 22.83
C GLU A 168 -2.23 -12.56 23.00
N GLU A 169 -2.70 -13.77 23.27
CA GLU A 169 -1.90 -14.96 23.49
C GLU A 169 -2.65 -16.24 23.09
N TYR A 170 -1.94 -17.24 22.67
CA TYR A 170 -2.46 -18.55 22.24
C TYR A 170 -1.86 -19.66 23.09
N GLU A 171 -2.66 -20.68 23.41
CA GLU A 171 -2.21 -21.87 24.16
C GLU A 171 -1.32 -22.82 23.35
N LYS A 172 -1.36 -22.71 22.04
CA LYS A 172 -0.53 -23.45 21.08
C LYS A 172 -0.32 -22.63 19.82
N ALA A 173 0.64 -23.02 19.01
CA ALA A 173 0.91 -22.36 17.74
C ALA A 173 -0.38 -22.23 16.91
N PRO A 174 -0.79 -20.98 16.57
CA PRO A 174 -1.98 -20.78 15.76
C PRO A 174 -1.66 -20.88 14.28
N THR A 175 -2.68 -21.19 13.48
CA THR A 175 -2.59 -21.08 12.02
C THR A 175 -2.65 -19.62 11.61
N VAL A 176 -1.58 -19.11 11.00
CA VAL A 176 -1.49 -17.74 10.48
C VAL A 176 -1.64 -17.77 8.97
N VAL A 177 -2.66 -17.13 8.45
CA VAL A 177 -2.89 -16.96 7.02
C VAL A 177 -2.63 -15.51 6.65
N VAL A 178 -1.86 -15.30 5.60
CA VAL A 178 -1.53 -13.98 5.04
C VAL A 178 -2.22 -13.85 3.69
N THR A 179 -2.88 -12.73 3.47
CA THR A 179 -3.39 -12.34 2.16
C THR A 179 -2.76 -11.01 1.76
N VAL A 180 -2.18 -10.98 0.58
CA VAL A 180 -1.60 -9.77 -0.03
C VAL A 180 -2.38 -9.46 -1.28
N LYS A 181 -2.89 -8.24 -1.40
CA LYS A 181 -3.69 -7.77 -2.53
C LYS A 181 -3.14 -6.48 -3.09
N ASP A 182 -3.16 -6.40 -4.40
CA ASP A 182 -2.84 -5.19 -5.18
C ASP A 182 -4.04 -4.78 -6.04
N ASP A 183 -5.24 -5.17 -5.65
CA ASP A 183 -6.51 -4.81 -6.28
C ASP A 183 -7.47 -4.26 -5.22
N LYS A 184 -7.57 -2.95 -5.12
CA LYS A 184 -8.64 -2.30 -4.39
C LYS A 184 -9.75 -1.91 -5.34
N GLU A 185 -10.97 -1.93 -4.85
CA GLU A 185 -12.12 -1.45 -5.61
C GLU A 185 -11.90 0.00 -6.05
N ASN A 186 -12.04 0.26 -7.35
CA ASN A 186 -11.82 1.55 -8.02
C ASN A 186 -10.37 2.09 -7.99
N VAL A 187 -9.38 1.22 -7.80
CA VAL A 187 -7.95 1.58 -7.86
C VAL A 187 -7.26 0.80 -8.96
N ILE A 188 -6.41 1.47 -9.71
CA ILE A 188 -5.58 0.85 -10.75
C ILE A 188 -4.50 -0.01 -10.09
N SER A 189 -4.26 -1.19 -10.64
CA SER A 189 -3.24 -2.13 -10.17
C SER A 189 -2.28 -2.52 -11.29
N ALA A 190 -1.00 -2.50 -10.97
CA ALA A 190 0.06 -3.08 -11.80
C ALA A 190 0.32 -4.57 -11.48
N GLY A 191 -0.27 -5.07 -10.39
CA GLY A 191 -0.09 -6.42 -9.88
C GLY A 191 1.18 -6.61 -9.06
N LEU A 192 1.22 -7.69 -8.29
CA LEU A 192 2.31 -8.03 -7.40
C LEU A 192 3.58 -8.44 -8.17
N ALA A 193 4.73 -7.98 -7.71
CA ALA A 193 6.05 -8.34 -8.21
C ALA A 193 6.78 -9.30 -7.27
N SER A 194 6.58 -9.16 -5.96
CA SER A 194 7.17 -10.06 -4.97
C SER A 194 6.46 -9.97 -3.63
N VAL A 195 6.44 -11.09 -2.91
CA VAL A 195 5.98 -11.17 -1.54
C VAL A 195 7.01 -11.96 -0.73
N ALA A 196 7.36 -11.47 0.45
CA ALA A 196 8.29 -12.13 1.35
C ALA A 196 7.78 -12.02 2.79
N TYR A 197 8.20 -12.97 3.65
CA TYR A 197 7.93 -12.90 5.07
C TYR A 197 9.16 -13.25 5.91
N GLN A 198 9.18 -12.78 7.14
CA GLN A 198 10.21 -13.04 8.13
C GLN A 198 9.55 -13.36 9.48
N ILE A 199 10.06 -14.36 10.18
CA ILE A 199 9.61 -14.75 11.52
C ILE A 199 10.71 -14.42 12.52
N GLY A 200 10.43 -13.50 13.46
CA GLY A 200 11.42 -13.01 14.41
C GLY A 200 12.69 -12.50 13.72
N ASN A 201 13.82 -13.04 14.12
CA ASN A 201 15.13 -12.71 13.54
C ASN A 201 15.62 -13.75 12.50
N SER A 202 14.73 -14.60 11.97
CA SER A 202 15.08 -15.55 10.93
C SER A 202 15.45 -14.85 9.62
N ALA A 203 16.05 -15.59 8.67
CA ALA A 203 16.22 -15.08 7.32
C ALA A 203 14.85 -14.81 6.66
N GLU A 204 14.79 -13.79 5.82
CA GLU A 204 13.62 -13.50 5.00
C GLU A 204 13.35 -14.65 4.03
N CYS A 205 12.11 -15.10 3.97
CA CYS A 205 11.63 -16.13 3.07
C CYS A 205 10.83 -15.47 1.94
N VAL A 206 11.38 -15.46 0.74
CA VAL A 206 10.70 -14.98 -0.47
C VAL A 206 9.78 -16.09 -0.97
N LEU A 207 8.52 -15.78 -1.24
CA LEU A 207 7.59 -16.74 -1.83
C LEU A 207 8.04 -17.09 -3.25
N GLN A 208 8.10 -18.38 -3.53
CA GLN A 208 8.43 -18.92 -4.85
C GLN A 208 7.17 -18.97 -5.74
N GLU A 209 6.45 -17.88 -5.80
CA GLU A 209 5.29 -17.71 -6.66
C GLU A 209 5.73 -17.13 -8.01
N ASP A 210 5.04 -17.54 -9.08
CA ASP A 210 5.31 -17.00 -10.40
C ASP A 210 4.59 -15.66 -10.59
N PHE A 211 5.34 -14.58 -10.46
CA PHE A 211 4.89 -13.22 -10.74
C PHE A 211 5.28 -12.75 -12.15
N THR A 212 5.84 -13.64 -12.99
CA THR A 212 6.40 -13.26 -14.30
C THR A 212 5.48 -13.55 -15.48
N THR A 213 4.46 -14.37 -15.30
CA THR A 213 3.57 -14.84 -16.39
C THR A 213 2.40 -13.90 -16.70
N GLY A 214 2.20 -12.85 -15.93
CA GLY A 214 1.12 -11.87 -16.11
C GLY A 214 0.84 -11.06 -14.86
N ILE A 215 -0.14 -10.17 -14.95
CA ILE A 215 -0.58 -9.34 -13.82
C ILE A 215 -1.29 -10.24 -12.80
N ARG A 216 -0.69 -10.40 -11.62
CA ARG A 216 -1.24 -11.14 -10.50
C ARG A 216 -1.54 -10.19 -9.35
N THR A 217 -2.79 -10.04 -9.01
CA THR A 217 -3.25 -9.05 -8.03
C THR A 217 -3.43 -9.59 -6.62
N GLU A 218 -3.46 -10.92 -6.43
CA GLU A 218 -3.65 -11.52 -5.10
C GLU A 218 -2.73 -12.73 -4.88
N VAL A 219 -2.17 -12.81 -3.67
CA VAL A 219 -1.47 -13.98 -3.16
C VAL A 219 -1.97 -14.29 -1.76
N LYS A 220 -2.28 -15.56 -1.50
CA LYS A 220 -2.69 -16.07 -0.19
C LYS A 220 -1.84 -17.27 0.20
N PHE A 221 -1.26 -17.25 1.41
CA PHE A 221 -0.42 -18.32 1.91
C PHE A 221 -0.55 -18.47 3.42
N SER A 222 -0.14 -19.64 3.94
CA SER A 222 -0.10 -19.89 5.37
C SER A 222 1.33 -19.92 5.87
N ILE A 223 1.56 -19.37 7.04
CA ILE A 223 2.82 -19.55 7.78
C ILE A 223 2.75 -20.93 8.44
N PRO A 224 3.70 -21.84 8.17
CA PRO A 224 3.74 -23.15 8.80
C PRO A 224 3.89 -23.05 10.32
N GLU A 225 3.04 -23.76 11.06
CA GLU A 225 3.03 -23.74 12.53
C GLU A 225 4.38 -24.15 13.11
N GLU A 226 5.06 -25.13 12.48
CA GLU A 226 6.37 -25.61 12.88
C GLU A 226 7.51 -24.59 12.74
N LYS A 227 7.27 -23.48 12.02
CA LYS A 227 8.23 -22.36 11.90
C LYS A 227 8.07 -21.35 13.02
N LEU A 228 6.96 -21.38 13.75
CA LEU A 228 6.77 -20.49 14.89
C LEU A 228 7.60 -21.01 16.08
N PRO A 229 8.41 -20.15 16.72
CA PRO A 229 9.06 -20.50 17.99
C PRO A 229 8.05 -20.86 19.07
N GLU A 230 8.45 -21.64 20.06
CA GLU A 230 7.60 -22.08 21.17
C GLU A 230 6.88 -20.92 21.88
N ALA A 231 7.54 -19.78 22.05
CA ALA A 231 6.96 -18.58 22.65
C ALA A 231 6.24 -17.66 21.65
N GLY A 232 6.14 -18.07 20.37
CA GLY A 232 5.68 -17.22 19.31
C GLY A 232 6.77 -16.24 18.81
N ALA A 233 6.41 -15.40 17.90
CA ALA A 233 7.31 -14.40 17.30
C ALA A 233 6.54 -13.27 16.62
N ASP A 234 7.27 -12.24 16.26
CA ASP A 234 6.83 -11.26 15.27
C ASP A 234 6.89 -11.87 13.88
N ILE A 235 5.86 -11.66 13.09
CA ILE A 235 5.81 -12.03 11.68
C ILE A 235 5.73 -10.74 10.88
N THR A 236 6.75 -10.47 10.08
CA THR A 236 6.79 -9.31 9.18
C THR A 236 6.58 -9.80 7.76
N VAL A 237 5.64 -9.19 7.04
CA VAL A 237 5.39 -9.47 5.62
C VAL A 237 5.67 -8.23 4.81
N LYS A 238 6.38 -8.40 3.71
CA LYS A 238 6.73 -7.35 2.75
C LYS A 238 6.17 -7.72 1.40
N ALA A 239 5.63 -6.73 0.70
CA ALA A 239 5.12 -6.86 -0.65
C ALA A 239 5.61 -5.72 -1.52
N VAL A 240 5.86 -6.02 -2.78
CA VAL A 240 6.23 -5.03 -3.81
C VAL A 240 5.38 -5.33 -5.03
N ASP A 241 4.79 -4.31 -5.64
CA ASP A 241 4.09 -4.42 -6.92
C ASP A 241 5.01 -4.20 -8.13
N ASN A 242 4.46 -4.30 -9.31
CA ASN A 242 5.21 -4.11 -10.56
C ASN A 242 5.53 -2.63 -10.83
N ALA A 243 4.78 -1.69 -10.28
CA ALA A 243 5.12 -0.26 -10.34
C ALA A 243 6.28 0.10 -9.39
N GLY A 244 6.50 -0.70 -8.36
CA GLY A 244 7.57 -0.52 -7.38
C GLY A 244 7.10 0.05 -6.05
N ASN A 245 5.77 0.12 -5.83
CA ASN A 245 5.21 0.49 -4.53
C ASN A 245 5.45 -0.64 -3.54
N ARG A 246 5.63 -0.29 -2.28
CA ARG A 246 6.05 -1.23 -1.23
C ARG A 246 5.11 -1.15 -0.04
N ALA A 247 4.74 -2.31 0.48
CA ALA A 247 4.04 -2.45 1.73
C ALA A 247 4.84 -3.33 2.68
N GLU A 248 4.77 -3.00 3.97
CA GLU A 248 5.28 -3.84 5.04
C GLU A 248 4.24 -3.84 6.17
N LYS A 249 3.92 -5.02 6.66
CA LYS A 249 3.01 -5.17 7.81
C LYS A 249 3.51 -6.25 8.74
N LYS A 250 3.37 -5.99 10.03
CA LYS A 250 3.82 -6.85 11.11
C LYS A 250 2.66 -7.27 11.98
N ILE A 251 2.68 -8.53 12.42
CA ILE A 251 1.83 -9.06 13.46
C ILE A 251 2.69 -9.74 14.52
N THR A 252 2.31 -9.64 15.78
CA THR A 252 2.95 -10.36 16.87
C THR A 252 2.06 -11.54 17.26
N VAL A 253 2.60 -12.75 17.17
CA VAL A 253 1.97 -13.97 17.67
C VAL A 253 2.67 -14.33 18.98
N ARG A 254 1.93 -14.42 20.07
CA ARG A 254 2.43 -14.85 21.36
C ARG A 254 1.83 -16.21 21.68
N ILE A 255 2.70 -17.14 22.12
CA ILE A 255 2.28 -18.49 22.53
C ILE A 255 2.63 -18.61 24.00
N HIS A 256 1.63 -18.95 24.79
CA HIS A 256 1.79 -19.13 26.22
C HIS A 256 2.62 -20.38 26.53
N ILE A 257 3.73 -20.18 27.23
CA ILE A 257 4.54 -21.28 27.74
C ILE A 257 4.21 -21.47 29.19
N HIS A 258 3.54 -22.56 29.52
CA HIS A 258 3.26 -22.91 30.90
C HIS A 258 4.54 -23.22 31.68
N ARG A 259 4.88 -22.39 32.63
CA ARG A 259 5.98 -22.60 33.58
C ARG A 259 5.40 -22.83 34.95
N ALA A 260 5.20 -24.12 35.26
CA ALA A 260 4.60 -24.51 36.50
C ALA A 260 5.61 -24.62 37.63
N VAL A 261 5.31 -24.01 38.75
CA VAL A 261 6.06 -24.10 40.00
C VAL A 261 5.33 -25.06 40.94
N LEU A 262 6.03 -26.08 41.47
CA LEU A 262 5.48 -26.99 42.43
C LEU A 262 5.12 -26.31 43.72
N VAL A 263 3.88 -26.35 44.13
CA VAL A 263 3.40 -26.07 45.49
C VAL A 263 3.35 -27.37 46.24
N LYS A 264 4.18 -27.48 47.24
CA LYS A 264 4.25 -28.70 48.09
C LYS A 264 2.99 -28.87 48.92
N ALA A 265 2.65 -30.13 49.20
CA ALA A 265 1.58 -30.45 50.11
C ALA A 265 1.85 -29.90 51.52
N VAL A 266 0.82 -29.37 52.12
CA VAL A 266 0.82 -28.93 53.52
C VAL A 266 -0.29 -29.76 54.23
N GLU A 267 0.11 -30.49 55.26
CA GLU A 267 -0.85 -31.24 56.04
C GLU A 267 -1.77 -30.29 56.83
N PRO A 268 -3.07 -30.51 56.83
CA PRO A 268 -4.00 -29.68 57.58
C PRO A 268 -3.78 -29.81 59.09
N THR A 269 -3.82 -28.70 59.79
CA THR A 269 -3.81 -28.69 61.24
C THR A 269 -5.23 -28.57 61.79
N CYS A 270 -5.40 -28.67 63.12
CA CYS A 270 -6.71 -28.45 63.74
C CYS A 270 -7.21 -27.00 63.60
N LEU A 271 -6.34 -26.08 63.22
CA LEU A 271 -6.62 -24.61 63.07
C LEU A 271 -6.43 -24.09 61.63
N ALA A 272 -5.81 -24.86 60.76
CA ALA A 272 -5.46 -24.41 59.43
C ALA A 272 -5.82 -25.46 58.37
N GLU A 273 -6.32 -25.00 57.23
CA GLU A 273 -6.44 -25.80 56.04
C GLU A 273 -5.06 -26.18 55.50
N GLY A 274 -4.97 -27.39 54.96
CA GLY A 274 -3.83 -27.84 54.21
C GLY A 274 -4.11 -27.86 52.73
N ASN A 275 -3.15 -28.27 51.95
CA ASN A 275 -3.30 -28.49 50.54
C ASN A 275 -2.56 -29.74 50.06
N LYS A 276 -3.08 -30.37 49.05
CA LYS A 276 -2.36 -31.38 48.25
C LYS A 276 -1.25 -30.70 47.47
N ALA A 277 -0.23 -31.43 47.06
CA ALA A 277 0.75 -30.89 46.11
C ALA A 277 0.08 -30.55 44.77
N TYR A 278 0.42 -29.41 44.19
CA TYR A 278 -0.09 -28.99 42.89
C TYR A 278 0.93 -28.06 42.22
N TYR A 279 0.67 -27.70 41.00
CA TYR A 279 1.53 -26.80 40.24
C TYR A 279 0.76 -25.52 39.89
N ILE A 280 1.41 -24.39 40.02
CA ILE A 280 0.88 -23.09 39.60
C ILE A 280 1.72 -22.57 38.44
N CYS A 281 1.05 -22.27 37.34
CA CYS A 281 1.68 -21.54 36.23
C CYS A 281 1.72 -20.04 36.53
N ASP A 282 2.69 -19.34 35.95
CA ASP A 282 2.80 -17.89 35.98
C ASP A 282 1.60 -17.15 35.37
N CYS A 283 0.80 -17.84 34.52
CA CYS A 283 -0.50 -17.35 34.05
C CYS A 283 -1.62 -17.41 35.11
N GLY A 284 -1.33 -17.92 36.31
CA GLY A 284 -2.29 -18.07 37.40
C GLY A 284 -3.18 -19.29 37.35
N ARG A 285 -3.04 -20.18 36.37
CA ARG A 285 -3.74 -21.45 36.28
C ARG A 285 -3.06 -22.53 37.15
N TRP A 286 -3.85 -23.48 37.57
CA TRP A 286 -3.43 -24.53 38.50
C TRP A 286 -3.51 -25.90 37.82
N TYR A 287 -2.51 -26.73 38.06
CA TYR A 287 -2.38 -28.02 37.40
C TYR A 287 -2.04 -29.13 38.40
N ALA A 288 -2.56 -30.35 38.13
CA ALA A 288 -2.24 -31.52 38.90
C ALA A 288 -0.84 -32.08 38.59
N ASP A 289 -0.27 -31.68 37.44
CA ASP A 289 0.99 -32.25 36.90
C ASP A 289 1.95 -31.13 36.45
N SER A 290 3.24 -31.46 36.40
CA SER A 290 4.32 -30.53 36.00
C SER A 290 4.29 -30.19 34.53
N SER A 291 3.57 -30.94 33.70
CA SER A 291 3.42 -30.73 32.25
C SER A 291 2.27 -29.79 31.94
N CYS A 292 1.53 -29.32 32.96
CA CYS A 292 0.37 -28.43 32.82
C CYS A 292 -0.72 -29.00 31.91
N THR A 293 -0.94 -30.32 31.95
CA THR A 293 -1.92 -31.00 31.08
C THR A 293 -3.29 -31.14 31.75
N THR A 294 -3.33 -31.21 33.09
CA THR A 294 -4.56 -31.42 33.87
C THR A 294 -4.84 -30.16 34.70
N GLU A 295 -5.67 -29.28 34.17
CA GLU A 295 -6.10 -28.09 34.92
C GLU A 295 -7.00 -28.45 36.07
N ILE A 296 -6.76 -27.86 37.24
CA ILE A 296 -7.51 -28.09 38.47
C ILE A 296 -7.93 -26.75 39.07
N THR A 297 -8.87 -26.81 39.99
CA THR A 297 -9.35 -25.66 40.73
C THR A 297 -8.87 -25.69 42.18
N LEU A 298 -8.97 -24.54 42.84
CA LEU A 298 -8.64 -24.44 44.27
C LEU A 298 -9.38 -25.54 45.12
N LYS A 299 -10.61 -25.87 44.75
CA LYS A 299 -11.44 -26.90 45.47
C LYS A 299 -10.84 -28.28 45.41
N ASP A 300 -10.07 -28.60 44.38
CA ASP A 300 -9.50 -29.94 44.17
C ASP A 300 -8.26 -30.17 45.05
N VAL A 301 -7.66 -29.10 45.57
CA VAL A 301 -6.39 -29.16 46.31
C VAL A 301 -6.50 -28.80 47.77
N VAL A 302 -7.51 -28.07 48.18
CA VAL A 302 -7.69 -27.67 49.57
C VAL A 302 -8.09 -28.84 50.41
N LEU A 303 -7.42 -29.02 51.55
CA LEU A 303 -7.75 -29.94 52.62
C LEU A 303 -8.45 -29.15 53.74
N PRO A 304 -9.66 -29.55 54.17
CA PRO A 304 -10.44 -28.77 55.14
C PRO A 304 -9.74 -28.63 56.49
N ALA A 305 -9.76 -27.42 57.00
CA ALA A 305 -9.30 -27.08 58.35
C ALA A 305 -10.48 -27.03 59.34
N LYS A 306 -10.18 -27.02 60.65
CA LYS A 306 -11.20 -26.88 61.71
C LYS A 306 -11.83 -25.50 61.80
N GLY A 307 -11.24 -24.54 61.21
CA GLY A 307 -11.68 -23.16 61.17
C GLY A 307 -10.50 -22.18 61.24
N HIS A 308 -10.72 -21.05 60.70
CA HIS A 308 -9.70 -19.96 60.70
C HIS A 308 -10.29 -18.68 61.23
N THR A 309 -9.46 -17.90 61.95
CA THR A 309 -9.76 -16.54 62.27
C THR A 309 -9.31 -15.66 61.08
N GLU A 310 -10.26 -15.12 60.38
CA GLU A 310 -9.99 -14.34 59.20
C GLU A 310 -9.40 -12.98 59.51
N ALA A 311 -8.26 -12.65 58.96
CA ALA A 311 -7.65 -11.34 58.94
C ALA A 311 -7.67 -10.73 57.52
N ILE A 312 -8.06 -9.48 57.41
CA ILE A 312 -8.21 -8.81 56.12
C ILE A 312 -6.91 -8.14 55.67
N ASP A 313 -6.48 -8.43 54.48
CA ASP A 313 -5.45 -7.69 53.78
C ASP A 313 -6.10 -6.54 52.98
N PRO A 314 -5.71 -5.29 53.27
CA PRO A 314 -6.33 -4.17 52.58
C PRO A 314 -6.03 -4.16 51.09
N ALA A 315 -7.04 -3.77 50.31
CA ALA A 315 -6.87 -3.55 48.90
C ALA A 315 -5.84 -2.43 48.60
N LYS A 316 -5.09 -2.57 47.56
CA LYS A 316 -4.25 -1.50 46.98
C LYS A 316 -4.80 -1.16 45.59
N GLU A 317 -5.18 0.11 45.47
CA GLU A 317 -5.71 0.56 44.17
C GLU A 317 -4.63 0.56 43.07
N ALA A 318 -5.04 0.16 41.88
CA ALA A 318 -4.18 0.24 40.69
C ALA A 318 -3.99 1.71 40.28
N THR A 319 -2.77 2.09 39.93
CA THR A 319 -2.49 3.37 39.28
C THR A 319 -2.40 3.17 37.77
N CYS A 320 -2.25 4.22 37.06
CA CYS A 320 -2.08 4.12 35.59
C CYS A 320 -0.82 3.32 35.19
N MET A 321 0.22 3.26 36.07
CA MET A 321 1.49 2.58 35.73
C MET A 321 1.79 1.37 36.63
N GLN A 322 1.06 1.18 37.69
CA GLN A 322 1.28 0.08 38.62
C GLN A 322 0.00 -0.73 38.79
N THR A 323 0.16 -2.03 38.82
CA THR A 323 -0.94 -2.94 39.15
C THR A 323 -1.37 -2.74 40.59
N GLY A 324 -2.66 -2.79 40.82
CA GLY A 324 -3.24 -2.85 42.16
C GLY A 324 -3.39 -4.30 42.64
N LEU A 325 -3.92 -4.43 43.86
CA LEU A 325 -4.32 -5.70 44.43
C LEU A 325 -5.74 -5.59 44.94
N THR A 326 -6.56 -6.59 44.67
CA THR A 326 -7.86 -6.67 45.33
C THR A 326 -7.72 -6.95 46.81
N GLN A 327 -8.76 -6.72 47.57
CA GLN A 327 -8.80 -7.11 48.99
C GLN A 327 -8.63 -8.65 49.11
N GLY A 328 -7.63 -9.04 49.89
CA GLY A 328 -7.37 -10.42 50.28
C GLY A 328 -7.69 -10.70 51.74
N SER A 329 -7.48 -11.94 52.18
CA SER A 329 -7.54 -12.32 53.57
C SER A 329 -6.67 -13.54 53.88
N HIS A 330 -6.23 -13.65 55.14
CA HIS A 330 -5.47 -14.81 55.61
C HIS A 330 -5.90 -15.21 57.01
N CYS A 331 -5.50 -16.40 57.40
CA CYS A 331 -5.70 -16.83 58.76
C CYS A 331 -4.71 -16.14 59.70
N SER A 332 -5.22 -15.42 60.74
CA SER A 332 -4.39 -14.70 61.70
C SER A 332 -3.50 -15.65 62.51
N ASP A 333 -3.90 -16.91 62.67
CA ASP A 333 -3.21 -17.90 63.49
C ASP A 333 -2.10 -18.65 62.72
N CYS A 334 -2.28 -18.89 61.42
CA CYS A 334 -1.33 -19.67 60.62
C CYS A 334 -0.82 -18.94 59.39
N GLY A 335 -1.34 -17.76 59.09
CA GLY A 335 -0.93 -16.95 57.95
C GLY A 335 -1.41 -17.48 56.58
N LEU A 336 -2.28 -18.52 56.58
CA LEU A 336 -2.80 -19.06 55.32
C LEU A 336 -3.69 -18.03 54.65
N VAL A 337 -3.43 -17.75 53.40
CA VAL A 337 -4.26 -16.88 52.57
C VAL A 337 -5.62 -17.54 52.30
N ILE A 338 -6.69 -16.94 52.86
CA ILE A 338 -8.06 -17.39 52.69
C ILE A 338 -8.59 -16.87 51.34
N LYS A 339 -8.17 -15.71 50.96
CA LYS A 339 -8.49 -15.11 49.67
C LYS A 339 -7.25 -14.49 49.05
N ALA A 340 -6.81 -15.04 47.95
CA ALA A 340 -5.70 -14.45 47.20
C ALA A 340 -6.08 -13.09 46.64
N GLN A 341 -5.21 -12.09 46.83
CA GLN A 341 -5.28 -10.85 46.08
C GLN A 341 -5.01 -11.12 44.64
N THR A 342 -5.90 -10.75 43.77
CA THR A 342 -5.65 -10.79 42.34
C THR A 342 -5.07 -9.47 41.89
N VAL A 343 -4.09 -9.52 41.04
CA VAL A 343 -3.55 -8.33 40.43
C VAL A 343 -4.63 -7.70 39.58
N THR A 344 -5.03 -6.49 39.93
CA THR A 344 -5.84 -5.66 39.04
C THR A 344 -4.90 -5.04 38.01
N PRO A 345 -5.20 -5.18 36.73
CA PRO A 345 -4.37 -4.55 35.71
C PRO A 345 -4.15 -3.07 36.01
N ALA A 346 -2.99 -2.57 35.67
CA ALA A 346 -2.79 -1.12 35.65
C ALA A 346 -3.88 -0.49 34.76
N LEU A 347 -4.40 0.62 35.21
CA LEU A 347 -5.51 1.31 34.52
C LEU A 347 -5.11 1.74 33.09
N GLY A 348 -3.79 1.70 32.82
CA GLY A 348 -3.28 2.17 31.54
C GLY A 348 -3.40 3.68 31.40
N HIS A 349 -2.97 4.15 30.29
CA HIS A 349 -3.21 5.54 29.89
C HIS A 349 -4.30 5.52 28.82
N ASP A 350 -5.33 6.31 29.03
CA ASP A 350 -6.33 6.57 28.00
C ASP A 350 -5.73 7.55 26.99
N TYR A 351 -5.31 7.04 25.85
CA TYR A 351 -4.84 7.82 24.71
C TYR A 351 -5.96 8.22 23.77
N SER A 352 -7.20 8.41 24.30
CA SER A 352 -8.34 8.85 23.50
C SER A 352 -8.24 10.30 22.97
N GLY A 353 -7.16 11.00 23.30
CA GLY A 353 -6.82 12.29 22.71
C GLY A 353 -6.33 12.17 21.26
N ALA A 354 -6.77 13.09 20.41
CA ALA A 354 -6.26 13.20 19.06
C ALA A 354 -4.72 13.39 19.11
N TYR A 355 -4.02 12.55 18.39
CA TYR A 355 -2.57 12.71 18.23
C TYR A 355 -2.28 14.04 17.56
N VAL A 356 -1.52 14.88 18.23
CA VAL A 356 -0.95 16.10 17.65
C VAL A 356 0.45 15.74 17.15
N TYR A 357 0.69 15.93 15.88
CA TYR A 357 2.02 15.75 15.29
C TYR A 357 2.40 17.00 14.50
N ASP A 358 3.64 17.36 14.60
CA ASP A 358 4.29 18.41 13.85
C ASP A 358 5.55 17.87 13.15
N ALA A 359 6.36 18.78 12.60
CA ALA A 359 7.58 18.42 11.87
C ALA A 359 8.65 17.73 12.76
N ASP A 360 8.53 17.81 14.08
CA ASP A 360 9.54 17.35 15.04
C ASP A 360 9.14 16.05 15.76
N GLY A 361 7.91 15.54 15.59
CA GLY A 361 7.47 14.28 16.18
C GLY A 361 6.01 14.23 16.63
N HIS A 362 5.70 13.25 17.49
CA HIS A 362 4.38 13.03 18.09
C HIS A 362 4.54 12.85 19.60
N TRP A 363 3.56 13.33 20.37
CA TRP A 363 3.49 13.20 21.85
C TRP A 363 2.19 12.55 22.27
#